data_b303aae2ef11205b827c9d25b1012b01
#
_entry.id   b303aae2ef11205b827c9d25b1012b01
#
_cell.length_a   1.000
_cell.length_b   1.000
_cell.length_c   1.000
_cell.angle_alpha   90.00
_cell.angle_beta   90.00
_cell.angle_gamma   90.00
#
_symmetry.space_group_name_H-M   'P 1'
#
loop_
_entity.id
_entity.type
_entity.pdbx_description
1 polymer ?
#
loop_
_entity_poly.entity_id
_entity_poly.type
_entity_poly.pdbx_seq_one_letter_code
_entity_poly.pdbx_strand_id
1 'polypeptide(L)'
;WMFLGFLLLVLGGEFIVRASIAISLKFNISKVVIGMTVVAFATSLPELLVSLKAAVNGSSSIAINNVIGSNIANIGMVLGLTAIIGNIPVVKSFYRLDWPVMMFFSLLLYFFLYNDNLLSSFEGLILFTSLIIFLFFVIRYKAKDLSEADAIDENLNKTSGIKILIWTIFASFSLYYGAEWLVASAIDLAKS
;
A
#
# COMPACT_ATOMS: atom_id res chain seq x y z
N TRP A 1 -3.86 22.85 12.07
CA TRP A 1 -4.14 21.73 11.15
C TRP A 1 -3.13 20.60 11.25
N MET A 2 -1.84 20.89 11.50
CA MET A 2 -0.78 19.89 11.63
C MET A 2 -1.10 18.82 12.69
N PHE A 3 -1.56 19.22 13.89
CA PHE A 3 -1.94 18.28 14.96
C PHE A 3 -3.14 17.39 14.56
N LEU A 4 -4.15 17.99 13.91
CA LEU A 4 -5.30 17.23 13.39
C LEU A 4 -4.88 16.26 12.28
N GLY A 5 -3.98 16.67 11.39
CA GLY A 5 -3.42 15.78 10.37
C GLY A 5 -2.72 14.57 10.99
N PHE A 6 -1.87 14.80 12.00
CA PHE A 6 -1.20 13.73 12.72
C PHE A 6 -2.19 12.79 13.44
N LEU A 7 -3.20 13.33 14.11
CA LEU A 7 -4.25 12.54 14.77
C LEU A 7 -4.99 11.65 13.76
N LEU A 8 -5.36 12.21 12.60
CA LEU A 8 -6.01 11.45 11.53
C LEU A 8 -5.11 10.32 10.98
N LEU A 9 -3.81 10.55 10.84
CA LEU A 9 -2.87 9.51 10.41
C LEU A 9 -2.81 8.36 11.43
N VAL A 10 -2.73 8.65 12.72
CA VAL A 10 -2.70 7.63 13.77
C VAL A 10 -4.02 6.83 13.79
N LEU A 11 -5.17 7.52 13.77
CA LEU A 11 -6.47 6.85 13.73
C LEU A 11 -6.65 6.03 12.44
N GLY A 12 -6.31 6.59 11.30
CA GLY A 12 -6.38 5.89 10.01
C GLY A 12 -5.52 4.63 10.00
N GLY A 13 -4.30 4.69 10.52
CA GLY A 13 -3.41 3.55 10.67
C GLY A 13 -4.00 2.47 11.57
N GLU A 14 -4.56 2.83 12.74
CA GLU A 14 -5.19 1.87 13.64
C GLU A 14 -6.41 1.19 13.00
N PHE A 15 -7.29 1.95 12.36
CA PHE A 15 -8.49 1.39 11.73
C PHE A 15 -8.18 0.50 10.53
N ILE A 16 -7.15 0.82 9.71
CA ILE A 16 -6.77 -0.04 8.59
C ILE A 16 -6.19 -1.37 9.07
N VAL A 17 -5.40 -1.37 10.15
CA VAL A 17 -4.89 -2.60 10.77
C VAL A 17 -6.02 -3.45 11.33
N ARG A 18 -6.97 -2.86 12.09
CA ARG A 18 -8.14 -3.58 12.62
C ARG A 18 -9.01 -4.17 11.52
N ALA A 19 -9.28 -3.42 10.45
CA ALA A 19 -10.04 -3.90 9.31
C ALA A 19 -9.34 -5.08 8.63
N SER A 20 -8.03 -5.00 8.45
CA SER A 20 -7.21 -6.05 7.83
C SER A 20 -7.23 -7.34 8.63
N ILE A 21 -7.08 -7.26 9.96
CA ILE A 21 -7.16 -8.44 10.84
C ILE A 21 -8.58 -9.05 10.76
N ALA A 22 -9.63 -8.23 10.82
CA ALA A 22 -11.01 -8.71 10.72
C ALA A 22 -11.32 -9.38 9.37
N ILE A 23 -10.79 -8.85 8.25
CA ILE A 23 -10.89 -9.47 6.92
C ILE A 23 -10.16 -10.82 6.91
N SER A 24 -8.93 -10.84 7.43
CA SER A 24 -8.10 -12.06 7.51
C SER A 24 -8.84 -13.19 8.24
N LEU A 25 -9.39 -12.91 9.41
CA LEU A 25 -10.15 -13.87 10.20
C LEU A 25 -11.44 -14.32 9.50
N LYS A 26 -12.19 -13.39 8.92
CA LYS A 26 -13.48 -13.68 8.28
C LYS A 26 -13.35 -14.56 7.05
N PHE A 27 -12.31 -14.36 6.24
CA PHE A 27 -12.08 -15.12 5.01
C PHE A 27 -11.07 -16.26 5.18
N ASN A 28 -10.57 -16.46 6.41
CA ASN A 28 -9.55 -17.46 6.72
C ASN A 28 -8.31 -17.33 5.81
N ILE A 29 -7.85 -16.09 5.62
CA ILE A 29 -6.71 -15.72 4.79
C ILE A 29 -5.63 -15.15 5.71
N SER A 30 -4.35 -15.43 5.45
CA SER A 30 -3.28 -14.92 6.29
C SER A 30 -3.25 -13.39 6.34
N LYS A 31 -2.90 -12.80 7.49
CA LYS A 31 -2.78 -11.33 7.67
C LYS A 31 -1.77 -10.73 6.69
N VAL A 32 -0.74 -11.49 6.34
CA VAL A 32 0.27 -11.06 5.34
C VAL A 32 -0.38 -10.86 3.97
N VAL A 33 -1.23 -11.79 3.52
CA VAL A 33 -1.94 -11.65 2.22
C VAL A 33 -2.89 -10.46 2.24
N ILE A 34 -3.62 -10.24 3.33
CA ILE A 34 -4.51 -9.07 3.45
C ILE A 34 -3.69 -7.78 3.45
N GLY A 35 -2.55 -7.75 4.14
CA GLY A 35 -1.63 -6.61 4.11
C GLY A 35 -1.12 -6.31 2.69
N MET A 36 -0.70 -7.34 1.96
CA MET A 36 -0.19 -7.21 0.58
C MET A 36 -1.27 -6.87 -0.46
N THR A 37 -2.54 -7.06 -0.15
CA THR A 37 -3.66 -6.82 -1.08
C THR A 37 -4.51 -5.64 -0.63
N VAL A 38 -5.37 -5.84 0.35
CA VAL A 38 -6.37 -4.85 0.78
C VAL A 38 -5.72 -3.60 1.36
N VAL A 39 -4.75 -3.76 2.27
CA VAL A 39 -4.08 -2.62 2.91
C VAL A 39 -3.22 -1.88 1.91
N ALA A 40 -2.41 -2.60 1.14
CA ALA A 40 -1.55 -1.99 0.12
C ALA A 40 -2.38 -1.20 -0.89
N PHE A 41 -3.50 -1.75 -1.38
CA PHE A 41 -4.40 -1.05 -2.28
C PHE A 41 -5.00 0.21 -1.62
N ALA A 42 -5.53 0.09 -0.40
CA ALA A 42 -6.16 1.20 0.31
C ALA A 42 -5.18 2.36 0.58
N THR A 43 -3.94 2.04 0.95
CA THR A 43 -2.90 3.06 1.21
C THR A 43 -2.34 3.68 -0.05
N SER A 44 -2.35 2.98 -1.20
CA SER A 44 -1.89 3.48 -2.49
C SER A 44 -2.99 4.13 -3.33
N LEU A 45 -4.22 4.20 -2.85
CA LEU A 45 -5.32 4.89 -3.55
C LEU A 45 -5.02 6.36 -3.85
N PRO A 46 -4.49 7.16 -2.91
CA PRO A 46 -4.13 8.56 -3.18
C PRO A 46 -3.15 8.70 -4.34
N GLU A 47 -2.08 7.90 -4.34
CA GLU A 47 -1.07 7.90 -5.39
C GLU A 47 -1.66 7.49 -6.74
N LEU A 48 -2.54 6.49 -6.74
CA LEU A 48 -3.26 6.07 -7.95
C LEU A 48 -4.10 7.21 -8.52
N LEU A 49 -4.88 7.90 -7.69
CA LEU A 49 -5.74 9.01 -8.12
C LEU A 49 -4.92 10.18 -8.67
N VAL A 50 -3.82 10.55 -8.01
CA VAL A 50 -2.92 11.60 -8.47
C VAL A 50 -2.29 11.23 -9.80
N SER A 51 -1.74 10.03 -9.93
CA SER A 51 -1.10 9.55 -11.16
C SER A 51 -2.10 9.44 -12.31
N LEU A 52 -3.30 8.92 -12.06
CA LEU A 52 -4.35 8.82 -13.08
C LEU A 52 -4.79 10.21 -13.57
N LYS A 53 -5.02 11.16 -12.64
CA LYS A 53 -5.38 12.54 -12.99
C LYS A 53 -4.27 13.22 -13.79
N ALA A 54 -3.00 13.02 -13.40
CA ALA A 54 -1.86 13.56 -14.15
C ALA A 54 -1.76 12.97 -15.56
N ALA A 55 -1.93 11.66 -15.71
CA ALA A 55 -1.91 10.98 -17.00
C ALA A 55 -3.04 11.45 -17.93
N VAL A 56 -4.28 11.55 -17.42
CA VAL A 56 -5.45 12.05 -18.20
C VAL A 56 -5.24 13.50 -18.64
N ASN A 57 -4.56 14.32 -17.84
CA ASN A 57 -4.24 15.71 -18.17
C ASN A 57 -2.98 15.86 -19.07
N GLY A 58 -2.44 14.75 -19.60
CA GLY A 58 -1.27 14.76 -20.49
C GLY A 58 0.07 14.98 -19.76
N SER A 59 0.09 14.92 -18.43
CA SER A 59 1.30 15.11 -17.60
C SER A 59 1.92 13.78 -17.20
N SER A 60 2.31 12.96 -18.20
CA SER A 60 2.85 11.60 -18.00
C SER A 60 4.06 11.55 -17.06
N SER A 61 4.96 12.55 -17.14
CA SER A 61 6.12 12.65 -16.25
C SER A 61 5.72 12.75 -14.78
N ILE A 62 4.66 13.49 -14.45
CA ILE A 62 4.15 13.61 -13.07
C ILE A 62 3.63 12.26 -12.61
N ALA A 63 2.86 11.56 -13.46
CA ALA A 63 2.32 10.25 -13.14
C ALA A 63 3.42 9.22 -12.81
N ILE A 64 4.42 9.10 -13.67
CA ILE A 64 5.54 8.17 -13.50
C ILE A 64 6.39 8.54 -12.27
N ASN A 65 6.75 9.82 -12.12
CA ASN A 65 7.57 10.27 -11.01
C ASN A 65 6.87 10.14 -9.66
N ASN A 66 5.53 10.29 -9.60
CA ASN A 66 4.76 10.05 -8.40
C ASN A 66 4.84 8.57 -7.97
N VAL A 67 4.70 7.63 -8.90
CA VAL A 67 4.81 6.19 -8.62
C VAL A 67 6.23 5.81 -8.18
N ILE A 68 7.25 6.24 -8.89
CA ILE A 68 8.65 5.94 -8.54
C ILE A 68 9.03 6.59 -7.22
N GLY A 69 8.68 7.86 -7.04
CA GLY A 69 8.99 8.64 -5.83
C GLY A 69 8.36 8.06 -4.57
N SER A 70 7.08 7.66 -4.64
CA SER A 70 6.40 7.02 -3.50
C SER A 70 7.04 5.68 -3.12
N ASN A 71 7.46 4.87 -4.08
CA ASN A 71 8.17 3.62 -3.81
C ASN A 71 9.54 3.86 -3.16
N ILE A 72 10.31 4.84 -3.64
CA ILE A 72 11.59 5.21 -3.02
C ILE A 72 11.37 5.70 -1.59
N ALA A 73 10.37 6.55 -1.35
CA ALA A 73 10.04 7.05 -0.03
C ALA A 73 9.61 5.91 0.92
N ASN A 74 8.79 4.99 0.45
CA ASN A 74 8.34 3.85 1.24
C ASN A 74 9.50 2.92 1.65
N ILE A 75 10.44 2.66 0.75
CA ILE A 75 11.59 1.80 1.06
C ILE A 75 12.65 2.58 1.86
N GLY A 76 13.05 3.76 1.40
CA GLY A 76 14.14 4.51 2.00
C GLY A 76 13.75 5.14 3.35
N MET A 77 12.59 5.79 3.40
CA MET A 77 12.18 6.53 4.58
C MET A 77 11.29 5.70 5.51
N VAL A 78 10.19 5.15 5.02
CA VAL A 78 9.24 4.45 5.90
C VAL A 78 9.85 3.15 6.45
N LEU A 79 10.32 2.27 5.58
CA LEU A 79 10.93 1.01 5.99
C LEU A 79 12.23 1.26 6.75
N GLY A 80 13.07 2.20 6.29
CA GLY A 80 14.34 2.55 6.94
C GLY A 80 14.14 3.08 8.35
N LEU A 81 13.22 4.05 8.57
CA LEU A 81 12.92 4.57 9.91
C LEU A 81 12.29 3.50 10.81
N THR A 82 11.39 2.68 10.28
CA THR A 82 10.79 1.58 11.04
C THR A 82 11.84 0.58 11.51
N ALA A 83 12.82 0.25 10.66
CA ALA A 83 13.92 -0.65 11.01
C ALA A 83 14.87 -0.07 12.07
N ILE A 84 15.02 1.25 12.14
CA ILE A 84 15.79 1.94 13.20
C ILE A 84 15.06 1.85 14.55
N ILE A 85 13.72 1.98 14.53
CA ILE A 85 12.90 1.97 15.76
C ILE A 85 12.74 0.57 16.33
N GLY A 86 12.65 -0.46 15.46
CA GLY A 86 12.41 -1.83 15.89
C GLY A 86 12.77 -2.89 14.85
N ASN A 87 12.94 -4.12 15.33
CA ASN A 87 13.23 -5.24 14.45
C ASN A 87 12.01 -5.59 13.59
N ILE A 88 12.21 -5.70 12.28
CA ILE A 88 11.18 -6.11 11.33
C ILE A 88 11.38 -7.61 11.02
N PRO A 89 10.50 -8.50 11.51
CA PRO A 89 10.62 -9.92 11.19
C PRO A 89 10.32 -10.16 9.71
N VAL A 90 11.22 -10.84 9.01
CA VAL A 90 11.06 -11.16 7.59
C VAL A 90 10.81 -12.65 7.44
N VAL A 91 9.65 -12.98 6.86
CA VAL A 91 9.27 -14.37 6.60
C VAL A 91 10.02 -14.97 5.40
N LYS A 92 10.27 -16.29 5.41
CA LYS A 92 11.03 -16.96 4.33
C LYS A 92 10.39 -16.78 2.95
N SER A 93 9.08 -16.67 2.87
CA SER A 93 8.36 -16.44 1.60
C SER A 93 8.74 -15.11 0.95
N PHE A 94 9.11 -14.10 1.73
CA PHE A 94 9.57 -12.81 1.22
C PHE A 94 10.77 -12.97 0.27
N TYR A 95 11.81 -13.70 0.68
CA TYR A 95 13.01 -13.90 -0.15
C TYR A 95 12.76 -14.78 -1.36
N ARG A 96 11.79 -15.70 -1.29
CA ARG A 96 11.52 -16.67 -2.36
C ARG A 96 10.56 -16.17 -3.42
N LEU A 97 9.66 -15.28 -3.06
CA LEU A 97 8.60 -14.83 -3.94
C LEU A 97 8.51 -13.31 -4.02
N ASP A 98 8.31 -12.63 -2.90
CA ASP A 98 7.93 -11.21 -2.91
C ASP A 98 9.07 -10.33 -3.43
N TRP A 99 10.27 -10.52 -2.90
CA TRP A 99 11.45 -9.77 -3.34
C TRP A 99 11.83 -10.03 -4.80
N PRO A 100 11.93 -11.27 -5.29
CA PRO A 100 12.21 -11.52 -6.71
C PRO A 100 11.16 -10.95 -7.66
N VAL A 101 9.88 -11.03 -7.29
CA VAL A 101 8.78 -10.47 -8.10
C VAL A 101 8.86 -8.94 -8.12
N MET A 102 9.10 -8.30 -6.97
CA MET A 102 9.31 -6.86 -6.89
C MET A 102 10.47 -6.40 -7.78
N MET A 103 11.61 -7.09 -7.70
CA MET A 103 12.78 -6.78 -8.53
C MET A 103 12.49 -6.98 -10.02
N PHE A 104 11.80 -8.05 -10.38
CA PHE A 104 11.40 -8.30 -11.77
C PHE A 104 10.54 -7.16 -12.33
N PHE A 105 9.50 -6.73 -11.61
CA PHE A 105 8.63 -5.63 -12.05
C PHE A 105 9.36 -4.28 -12.08
N SER A 106 10.27 -4.03 -11.15
CA SER A 106 11.10 -2.82 -11.16
C SER A 106 12.01 -2.76 -12.39
N LEU A 107 12.65 -3.88 -12.71
CA LEU A 107 13.49 -4.01 -13.92
C LEU A 107 12.65 -3.92 -15.21
N LEU A 108 11.48 -4.52 -15.23
CA LEU A 108 10.56 -4.46 -16.37
C LEU A 108 10.09 -3.02 -16.63
N LEU A 109 9.72 -2.29 -15.58
CA LEU A 109 9.36 -0.88 -15.68
C LEU A 109 10.55 -0.05 -16.18
N TYR A 110 11.75 -0.27 -15.62
CA TYR A 110 12.97 0.39 -16.10
C TYR A 110 13.23 0.13 -17.59
N PHE A 111 13.07 -1.12 -18.03
CA PHE A 111 13.25 -1.50 -19.43
C PHE A 111 12.24 -0.80 -20.36
N PHE A 112 10.99 -0.68 -19.97
CA PHE A 112 9.95 0.02 -20.75
C PHE A 112 10.24 1.52 -20.85
N LEU A 113 10.78 2.13 -19.80
CA LEU A 113 11.09 3.57 -19.79
C LEU A 113 12.45 3.90 -20.42
N TYR A 114 13.29 2.90 -20.73
CA TYR A 114 14.68 3.13 -21.13
C TYR A 114 14.85 3.91 -22.44
N ASN A 115 13.95 3.73 -23.42
CA ASN A 115 14.12 4.31 -24.75
C ASN A 115 13.62 5.76 -24.86
N ASP A 116 12.43 6.04 -24.35
CA ASP A 116 11.73 7.30 -24.59
C ASP A 116 11.19 7.97 -23.32
N ASN A 117 11.42 7.38 -22.15
CA ASN A 117 10.89 7.81 -20.87
C ASN A 117 9.34 7.89 -20.84
N LEU A 118 8.66 7.17 -21.71
CA LEU A 118 7.22 7.10 -21.80
C LEU A 118 6.76 5.66 -21.59
N LEU A 119 5.63 5.49 -20.94
CA LEU A 119 4.95 4.20 -20.79
C LEU A 119 3.80 4.14 -21.81
N SER A 120 3.92 3.28 -22.80
CA SER A 120 2.85 3.08 -23.78
C SER A 120 1.67 2.35 -23.17
N SER A 121 0.49 2.50 -23.80
CA SER A 121 -0.73 1.80 -23.33
C SER A 121 -0.58 0.27 -23.34
N PHE A 122 0.20 -0.26 -24.28
CA PHE A 122 0.46 -1.70 -24.36
C PHE A 122 1.35 -2.19 -23.21
N GLU A 123 2.42 -1.46 -22.87
CA GLU A 123 3.30 -1.76 -21.72
C GLU A 123 2.54 -1.62 -20.39
N GLY A 124 1.69 -0.58 -20.27
CA GLY A 124 0.79 -0.43 -19.14
C GLY A 124 -0.18 -1.60 -18.99
N LEU A 125 -0.73 -2.12 -20.11
CA LEU A 125 -1.59 -3.30 -20.10
C LEU A 125 -0.83 -4.56 -19.64
N ILE A 126 0.42 -4.74 -20.06
CA ILE A 126 1.27 -5.85 -19.60
C ILE A 126 1.48 -5.77 -18.10
N LEU A 127 1.87 -4.61 -17.57
CA LEU A 127 2.08 -4.42 -16.13
C LEU A 127 0.80 -4.66 -15.34
N PHE A 128 -0.34 -4.13 -15.79
CA PHE A 128 -1.63 -4.30 -15.12
C PHE A 128 -2.09 -5.77 -15.12
N THR A 129 -1.99 -6.45 -16.27
CA THR A 129 -2.36 -7.87 -16.37
C THR A 129 -1.45 -8.73 -15.49
N SER A 130 -0.17 -8.44 -15.47
CA SER A 130 0.81 -9.12 -14.61
C SER A 130 0.51 -8.93 -13.12
N LEU A 131 0.06 -7.73 -12.71
CA LEU A 131 -0.41 -7.48 -11.34
C LEU A 131 -1.61 -8.37 -11.00
N ILE A 132 -2.61 -8.47 -11.87
CA ILE A 132 -3.79 -9.32 -11.65
C ILE A 132 -3.37 -10.79 -11.49
N ILE A 133 -2.49 -11.29 -12.35
CA ILE A 133 -1.95 -12.66 -12.27
C ILE A 133 -1.21 -12.85 -10.94
N PHE A 134 -0.36 -11.91 -10.55
CA PHE A 134 0.38 -11.97 -9.29
C PHE A 134 -0.55 -12.00 -8.08
N LEU A 135 -1.56 -11.12 -8.03
CA LEU A 135 -2.55 -11.09 -6.94
C LEU A 135 -3.32 -12.42 -6.86
N PHE A 136 -3.75 -12.96 -8.00
CA PHE A 136 -4.40 -14.29 -8.03
C PHE A 136 -3.48 -15.38 -7.48
N PHE A 137 -2.21 -15.36 -7.86
CA PHE A 137 -1.20 -16.30 -7.37
C PHE A 137 -0.98 -16.16 -5.86
N VAL A 138 -0.80 -14.94 -5.35
CA VAL A 138 -0.61 -14.67 -3.91
C VAL A 138 -1.80 -15.17 -3.09
N ILE A 139 -3.02 -14.84 -3.52
CA ILE A 139 -4.25 -15.28 -2.83
C ILE A 139 -4.35 -16.81 -2.83
N ARG A 140 -4.03 -17.47 -3.96
CA ARG A 140 -4.16 -18.92 -4.08
C ARG A 140 -3.12 -19.70 -3.27
N TYR A 141 -1.88 -19.22 -3.23
CA TYR A 141 -0.75 -19.96 -2.65
C TYR A 141 -0.45 -19.55 -1.21
N LYS A 142 -0.54 -18.28 -0.85
CA LYS A 142 -0.26 -17.80 0.50
C LYS A 142 -1.46 -17.79 1.44
N ALA A 143 -2.68 -17.99 0.93
CA ALA A 143 -3.89 -18.03 1.76
C ALA A 143 -3.85 -19.14 2.83
N LYS A 144 -3.07 -20.19 2.62
CA LYS A 144 -2.95 -21.34 3.52
C LYS A 144 -1.85 -21.25 4.58
N ASP A 145 -0.96 -20.25 4.49
CA ASP A 145 0.09 -20.02 5.51
C ASP A 145 -0.51 -19.23 6.70
N LEU A 146 -1.49 -19.82 7.36
CA LEU A 146 -1.92 -19.38 8.68
C LEU A 146 -0.78 -19.73 9.64
N SER A 147 0.08 -18.78 9.96
CA SER A 147 1.05 -18.95 11.02
C SER A 147 0.28 -19.12 12.33
N GLU A 148 0.55 -20.21 13.07
CA GLU A 148 0.01 -20.51 14.41
C GLU A 148 0.31 -19.41 15.46
N ALA A 149 1.12 -18.43 15.10
CA ALA A 149 1.54 -17.30 15.95
C ALA A 149 0.51 -16.15 16.05
N ASP A 150 -0.59 -16.20 15.30
CA ASP A 150 -1.61 -15.16 15.35
C ASP A 150 -2.55 -15.39 16.53
N ALA A 151 -2.19 -14.85 17.70
CA ALA A 151 -3.11 -14.77 18.83
C ALA A 151 -4.46 -14.22 18.33
N ILE A 152 -5.48 -15.07 18.33
CA ILE A 152 -6.80 -14.77 17.82
C ILE A 152 -7.41 -13.70 18.75
N ASP A 153 -7.53 -12.48 18.26
CA ASP A 153 -8.39 -11.50 18.89
C ASP A 153 -9.83 -11.90 18.59
N GLU A 154 -10.43 -12.70 19.49
CA GLU A 154 -11.78 -13.26 19.34
C GLU A 154 -12.84 -12.19 19.07
N ASN A 155 -12.61 -10.96 19.54
CA ASN A 155 -13.52 -9.83 19.33
C ASN A 155 -13.59 -9.41 17.86
N LEU A 156 -12.48 -9.52 17.13
CA LEU A 156 -12.42 -9.13 15.73
C LEU A 156 -13.02 -10.19 14.80
N ASN A 157 -13.01 -11.46 15.18
CA ASN A 157 -13.62 -12.54 14.40
C ASN A 157 -15.15 -12.38 14.25
N LYS A 158 -15.83 -11.79 15.25
CA LYS A 158 -17.29 -11.54 15.24
C LYS A 158 -17.67 -10.23 14.54
N THR A 159 -16.72 -9.51 13.93
CA THR A 159 -16.98 -8.21 13.33
C THR A 159 -17.84 -8.33 12.06
N SER A 160 -18.93 -7.56 12.00
CA SER A 160 -19.81 -7.49 10.82
C SER A 160 -19.05 -6.99 9.59
N GLY A 161 -19.34 -7.53 8.39
CA GLY A 161 -18.76 -7.08 7.12
C GLY A 161 -18.97 -5.60 6.84
N ILE A 162 -20.13 -5.06 7.22
CA ILE A 162 -20.44 -3.62 7.10
C ILE A 162 -19.49 -2.80 7.98
N LYS A 163 -19.22 -3.24 9.20
CA LYS A 163 -18.29 -2.54 10.09
C LYS A 163 -16.87 -2.56 9.57
N ILE A 164 -16.44 -3.66 8.97
CA ILE A 164 -15.13 -3.78 8.31
C ILE A 164 -15.04 -2.79 7.14
N LEU A 165 -16.07 -2.72 6.31
CA LEU A 165 -16.14 -1.78 5.18
C LEU A 165 -16.07 -0.32 5.66
N ILE A 166 -16.84 0.02 6.70
CA ILE A 166 -16.80 1.37 7.31
C ILE A 166 -15.40 1.68 7.84
N TRP A 167 -14.74 0.76 8.53
CA TRP A 167 -13.38 0.95 9.03
C TRP A 167 -12.37 1.16 7.89
N THR A 168 -12.48 0.39 6.81
CA THR A 168 -11.59 0.54 5.63
C THR A 168 -11.78 1.90 4.96
N ILE A 169 -13.04 2.31 4.73
CA ILE A 169 -13.36 3.61 4.13
C ILE A 169 -12.87 4.73 5.05
N PHE A 170 -13.21 4.69 6.34
CA PHE A 170 -12.79 5.69 7.30
C PHE A 170 -11.25 5.80 7.37
N ALA A 171 -10.54 4.67 7.41
CA ALA A 171 -9.09 4.64 7.42
C ALA A 171 -8.50 5.29 6.16
N SER A 172 -9.00 4.96 4.98
CA SER A 172 -8.52 5.52 3.72
C SER A 172 -8.71 7.05 3.67
N PHE A 173 -9.88 7.55 4.08
CA PHE A 173 -10.12 8.99 4.17
C PHE A 173 -9.23 9.66 5.22
N SER A 174 -9.08 9.04 6.40
CA SER A 174 -8.24 9.58 7.48
C SER A 174 -6.77 9.66 7.07
N LEU A 175 -6.25 8.64 6.40
CA LEU A 175 -4.87 8.62 5.92
C LEU A 175 -4.67 9.70 4.83
N TYR A 176 -5.60 9.81 3.89
CA TYR A 176 -5.52 10.81 2.82
C TYR A 176 -5.53 12.25 3.36
N TYR A 177 -6.58 12.63 4.10
CA TYR A 177 -6.69 13.99 4.63
C TYR A 177 -5.68 14.29 5.72
N GLY A 178 -5.31 13.27 6.51
CA GLY A 178 -4.25 13.39 7.51
C GLY A 178 -2.90 13.73 6.88
N ALA A 179 -2.54 13.06 5.79
CA ALA A 179 -1.33 13.36 5.04
C ALA A 179 -1.39 14.75 4.39
N GLU A 180 -2.50 15.10 3.73
CA GLU A 180 -2.68 16.40 3.08
C GLU A 180 -2.54 17.56 4.08
N TRP A 181 -3.23 17.49 5.21
CA TRP A 181 -3.18 18.54 6.23
C TRP A 181 -1.82 18.64 6.91
N LEU A 182 -1.15 17.50 7.16
CA LEU A 182 0.19 17.50 7.71
C LEU A 182 1.18 18.17 6.76
N VAL A 183 1.16 17.80 5.48
CA VAL A 183 2.07 18.35 4.46
C VAL A 183 1.79 19.82 4.22
N ALA A 184 0.53 20.22 4.04
CA ALA A 184 0.18 21.63 3.88
C ALA A 184 0.65 22.49 5.05
N SER A 185 0.41 22.03 6.28
CA SER A 185 0.85 22.73 7.49
C SER A 185 2.37 22.79 7.64
N ALA A 186 3.08 21.71 7.24
CA ALA A 186 4.54 21.69 7.25
C ALA A 186 5.13 22.68 6.23
N ILE A 187 4.51 22.80 5.04
CA ILE A 187 4.92 23.78 4.02
C ILE A 187 4.68 25.21 4.53
N ASP A 188 3.54 25.47 5.16
CA ASP A 188 3.25 26.80 5.71
C ASP A 188 4.24 27.17 6.82
N LEU A 189 4.57 26.23 7.69
CA LEU A 189 5.57 26.44 8.75
C LEU A 189 6.99 26.69 8.19
N ALA A 190 7.34 26.02 7.08
CA ALA A 190 8.64 26.19 6.44
C ALA A 190 8.79 27.55 5.71
N LYS A 191 7.67 28.20 5.39
CA LYS A 191 7.64 29.53 4.72
C LYS A 191 7.55 30.69 5.70
N SER A 192 7.20 30.44 6.96
CA SER A 192 7.10 31.45 8.02
C SER A 192 8.48 31.72 8.66
#